data_bf5b36c8a72df62f9aa11026d038c07b
#
_entry.id   bf5b36c8a72df62f9aa11026d038c07b
#
_cell.length_a   1.000
_cell.length_b   1.000
_cell.length_c   1.000
_cell.angle_alpha   90.00
_cell.angle_beta   90.00
_cell.angle_gamma   90.00
#
_symmetry.space_group_name_H-M   'P 1'
#
loop_
_entity.id
_entity.type
_entity.pdbx_description
1 polymer ?
#
loop_
_entity_poly.entity_id
_entity_poly.type
_entity_poly.pdbx_seq_one_letter_code
_entity_poly.pdbx_strand_id
1 'polypeptide(L)'
;ITLNDLNKIFYFSGKQAVIDILNYKIFKSKKLDLKLKEFKDHFINKIIPIMPIKADLLMSKYKISKGKILGDKIKSIEEKWVENNFNISDQEVENILKN
;
A
#
# COMPACT_ATOMS: atom_id res chain seq x y z
N ILE A 1 15.47 0.50 -5.20
CA ILE A 1 14.10 0.19 -4.76
C ILE A 1 13.88 0.71 -3.34
N THR A 2 12.73 1.26 -3.09
CA THR A 2 12.37 1.85 -1.79
C THR A 2 11.36 0.98 -1.05
N LEU A 3 11.23 1.19 0.26
CA LEU A 3 10.20 0.52 1.05
C LEU A 3 8.81 0.84 0.49
N ASN A 4 8.58 2.07 0.04
CA ASN A 4 7.31 2.48 -0.55
C ASN A 4 6.98 1.67 -1.81
N ASP A 5 7.97 1.45 -2.70
CA ASP A 5 7.77 0.62 -3.89
C ASP A 5 7.40 -0.81 -3.51
N LEU A 6 8.08 -1.37 -2.51
CA LEU A 6 7.82 -2.72 -2.04
C LEU A 6 6.45 -2.84 -1.37
N ASN A 7 6.02 -1.83 -0.62
CA ASN A 7 4.69 -1.81 -0.02
C ASN A 7 3.58 -1.84 -1.09
N LYS A 8 3.76 -1.11 -2.19
CA LYS A 8 2.80 -1.12 -3.31
C LYS A 8 2.71 -2.52 -3.93
N ILE A 9 3.85 -3.14 -4.19
CA ILE A 9 3.89 -4.49 -4.74
C ILE A 9 3.26 -5.48 -3.76
N PHE A 10 3.59 -5.37 -2.48
CA PHE A 10 3.09 -6.25 -1.42
C PHE A 10 1.57 -6.20 -1.32
N TYR A 11 1.00 -5.00 -1.31
CA TYR A 11 -0.45 -4.81 -1.18
C TYR A 11 -1.20 -5.23 -2.45
N PHE A 12 -0.75 -4.78 -3.62
CA PHE A 12 -1.48 -4.99 -4.88
C PHE A 12 -1.17 -6.32 -5.58
N SER A 13 0.01 -6.88 -5.39
CA SER A 13 0.45 -8.10 -6.08
C SER A 13 0.74 -9.28 -5.14
N GLY A 14 0.76 -9.05 -3.83
CA GLY A 14 0.91 -10.10 -2.84
C GLY A 14 2.35 -10.30 -2.37
N LYS A 15 2.47 -11.06 -1.28
CA LYS A 15 3.75 -11.33 -0.63
C LYS A 15 4.73 -12.03 -1.55
N GLN A 16 4.28 -13.04 -2.30
CA GLN A 16 5.18 -13.83 -3.16
C GLN A 16 5.84 -12.95 -4.21
N ALA A 17 5.12 -11.97 -4.77
CA ALA A 17 5.69 -11.04 -5.75
C ALA A 17 6.85 -10.23 -5.15
N VAL A 18 6.72 -9.77 -3.91
CA VAL A 18 7.78 -9.05 -3.21
C VAL A 18 8.99 -9.95 -2.97
N ILE A 19 8.74 -11.16 -2.47
CA ILE A 19 9.82 -12.12 -2.17
C ILE A 19 10.58 -12.48 -3.46
N ASP A 20 9.88 -12.72 -4.56
CA ASP A 20 10.50 -13.05 -5.84
C ASP A 20 11.37 -11.91 -6.36
N ILE A 21 10.90 -10.67 -6.27
CA ILE A 21 11.67 -9.49 -6.68
C ILE A 21 12.93 -9.34 -5.82
N LEU A 22 12.81 -9.48 -4.51
CA LEU A 22 13.94 -9.35 -3.60
C LEU A 22 14.96 -10.47 -3.82
N ASN A 23 14.52 -11.70 -4.01
CA ASN A 23 15.39 -12.83 -4.31
C ASN A 23 16.15 -12.60 -5.62
N TYR A 24 15.48 -12.08 -6.65
CA TYR A 24 16.13 -11.76 -7.92
C TYR A 24 17.19 -10.67 -7.73
N LYS A 25 16.89 -9.62 -6.99
CA LYS A 25 17.85 -8.52 -6.74
C LYS A 25 19.03 -9.00 -5.90
N ILE A 26 18.81 -9.84 -4.91
CA ILE A 26 19.87 -10.45 -4.11
C ILE A 26 20.76 -11.32 -4.99
N PHE A 27 20.16 -12.14 -5.85
CA PHE A 27 20.89 -13.00 -6.80
C PHE A 27 21.77 -12.18 -7.75
N LYS A 28 21.26 -11.05 -8.26
CA LYS A 28 21.99 -10.18 -9.18
C LYS A 28 23.06 -9.32 -8.49
N SER A 29 23.00 -9.19 -7.17
CA SER A 29 23.98 -8.40 -6.43
C SER A 29 25.31 -9.12 -6.37
N LYS A 30 26.38 -8.39 -6.74
CA LYS A 30 27.75 -8.94 -6.68
C LYS A 30 28.35 -8.88 -5.28
N LYS A 31 27.70 -8.13 -4.37
CA LYS A 31 28.10 -7.96 -2.98
C LYS A 31 26.91 -8.24 -2.09
N LEU A 32 27.18 -8.63 -0.85
CA LEU A 32 26.13 -8.77 0.16
C LEU A 32 25.45 -7.41 0.36
N ASP A 33 24.17 -7.35 0.00
CA ASP A 33 23.35 -6.15 0.21
C ASP A 33 22.45 -6.39 1.41
N LEU A 34 22.88 -5.83 2.56
CA LEU A 34 22.16 -6.00 3.81
C LEU A 34 20.77 -5.36 3.76
N LYS A 35 20.61 -4.28 3.00
CA LYS A 35 19.32 -3.61 2.86
C LYS A 35 18.30 -4.49 2.16
N LEU A 36 18.69 -5.19 1.10
CA LEU A 36 17.81 -6.14 0.40
C LEU A 36 17.41 -7.29 1.31
N LYS A 37 18.36 -7.80 2.10
CA LYS A 37 18.08 -8.87 3.06
C LYS A 37 17.11 -8.38 4.15
N GLU A 38 17.31 -7.17 4.66
CA GLU A 38 16.42 -6.57 5.67
C GLU A 38 15.01 -6.41 5.12
N PHE A 39 14.85 -5.97 3.86
CA PHE A 39 13.54 -5.90 3.22
C PHE A 39 12.89 -7.28 3.13
N LYS A 40 13.63 -8.30 2.72
CA LYS A 40 13.11 -9.65 2.63
C LYS A 40 12.62 -10.15 3.99
N ASP A 41 13.42 -9.97 5.04
CA ASP A 41 13.06 -10.37 6.40
C ASP A 41 11.82 -9.61 6.89
N HIS A 42 11.72 -8.32 6.53
CA HIS A 42 10.56 -7.49 6.87
C HIS A 42 9.26 -8.04 6.26
N PHE A 43 9.29 -8.42 4.98
CA PHE A 43 8.07 -8.83 4.28
C PHE A 43 7.72 -10.31 4.45
N ILE A 44 8.68 -11.17 4.76
CA ILE A 44 8.45 -12.62 4.83
C ILE A 44 7.41 -13.01 5.87
N ASN A 45 7.38 -12.29 7.01
CA ASN A 45 6.46 -12.54 8.11
C ASN A 45 5.33 -11.51 8.20
N LYS A 46 5.28 -10.54 7.29
CA LYS A 46 4.28 -9.48 7.34
C LYS A 46 2.95 -9.98 6.80
N ILE A 47 1.87 -9.62 7.48
CA ILE A 47 0.51 -9.87 7.02
C ILE A 47 0.08 -8.69 6.16
N ILE A 48 -0.58 -8.94 5.02
CA ILE A 48 -1.09 -7.88 4.16
C ILE A 48 -2.18 -7.12 4.91
N PRO A 49 -2.00 -5.79 5.14
CA PRO A 49 -2.99 -5.01 5.87
C PRO A 49 -4.31 -4.90 5.11
N ILE A 50 -5.39 -4.70 5.87
CA ILE A 50 -6.71 -4.45 5.30
C ILE A 50 -6.95 -2.96 5.32
N MET A 51 -7.40 -2.42 4.19
CA MET A 51 -7.75 -1.00 4.03
C MET A 51 -8.82 -0.59 5.05
N PRO A 52 -8.56 0.38 5.95
CA PRO A 52 -9.49 0.74 7.00
C PRO A 52 -10.67 1.61 6.54
N ILE A 53 -10.51 2.32 5.41
CA ILE A 53 -11.54 3.23 4.89
C ILE A 53 -12.32 2.50 3.81
N LYS A 54 -13.57 2.15 4.12
CA LYS A 54 -14.44 1.40 3.21
C LYS A 54 -15.54 2.28 2.62
N ALA A 55 -16.15 1.79 1.54
CA ALA A 55 -17.21 2.50 0.83
C ALA A 55 -18.34 2.93 1.76
N ASP A 56 -18.76 2.04 2.67
CA ASP A 56 -19.86 2.33 3.60
C ASP A 56 -19.56 3.55 4.48
N LEU A 57 -18.33 3.69 4.95
CA LEU A 57 -17.90 4.84 5.74
C LEU A 57 -17.98 6.12 4.93
N LEU A 58 -17.55 6.10 3.68
CA LEU A 58 -17.57 7.28 2.82
C LEU A 58 -19.00 7.70 2.49
N MET A 59 -19.88 6.74 2.25
CA MET A 59 -21.28 7.02 1.99
C MET A 59 -22.01 7.58 3.22
N SER A 60 -21.76 7.03 4.39
CA SER A 60 -22.47 7.45 5.62
C SER A 60 -21.88 8.71 6.25
N LYS A 61 -20.55 8.75 6.43
CA LYS A 61 -19.89 9.87 7.13
C LYS A 61 -19.71 11.10 6.22
N TYR A 62 -19.35 10.89 4.98
CA TYR A 62 -19.03 11.98 4.04
C TYR A 62 -20.10 12.23 2.99
N LYS A 63 -21.22 11.50 3.05
CA LYS A 63 -22.38 11.68 2.17
C LYS A 63 -22.06 11.54 0.68
N ILE A 64 -21.08 10.70 0.32
CA ILE A 64 -20.71 10.46 -1.08
C ILE A 64 -21.65 9.39 -1.65
N SER A 65 -22.26 9.71 -2.79
CA SER A 65 -23.17 8.78 -3.46
C SER A 65 -22.42 7.64 -4.11
N LYS A 66 -23.06 6.46 -4.16
CA LYS A 66 -22.55 5.30 -4.85
C LYS A 66 -22.35 5.61 -6.34
N GLY A 67 -21.25 5.11 -6.92
CA GLY A 67 -20.95 5.28 -8.34
C GLY A 67 -19.47 5.44 -8.62
N LYS A 68 -19.14 5.91 -9.82
CA LYS A 68 -17.75 6.06 -10.27
C LYS A 68 -16.93 6.99 -9.36
N ILE A 69 -17.51 8.10 -8.92
CA ILE A 69 -16.81 9.07 -8.04
C ILE A 69 -16.40 8.39 -6.73
N LEU A 70 -17.30 7.61 -6.15
CA LEU A 70 -16.99 6.86 -4.92
C LEU A 70 -15.83 5.89 -5.15
N GLY A 71 -15.86 5.14 -6.25
CA GLY A 71 -14.79 4.21 -6.60
C GLY A 71 -13.45 4.90 -6.80
N ASP A 72 -13.44 6.04 -7.50
CA ASP A 72 -12.23 6.83 -7.75
C ASP A 72 -11.66 7.38 -6.43
N LYS A 73 -12.52 7.85 -5.51
CA LYS A 73 -12.09 8.36 -4.21
C LYS A 73 -11.51 7.24 -3.33
N ILE A 74 -12.14 6.08 -3.31
CA ILE A 74 -11.62 4.91 -2.57
C ILE A 74 -10.23 4.55 -3.08
N LYS A 75 -10.05 4.50 -4.40
CA LYS A 75 -8.76 4.18 -5.02
C LYS A 75 -7.69 5.19 -4.61
N SER A 76 -8.00 6.48 -4.64
CA SER A 76 -7.07 7.54 -4.25
C SER A 76 -6.67 7.43 -2.77
N ILE A 77 -7.63 7.12 -1.90
CA ILE A 77 -7.38 6.92 -0.47
C ILE A 77 -6.49 5.70 -0.25
N GLU A 78 -6.78 4.61 -0.95
CA GLU A 78 -5.99 3.37 -0.85
C GLU A 78 -4.54 3.60 -1.28
N GLU A 79 -4.33 4.29 -2.40
CA GLU A 79 -2.99 4.62 -2.88
C GLU A 79 -2.21 5.46 -1.85
N LYS A 80 -2.86 6.46 -1.27
CA LYS A 80 -2.25 7.31 -0.25
C LYS A 80 -1.90 6.51 1.01
N TRP A 81 -2.80 5.64 1.43
CA TRP A 81 -2.60 4.76 2.58
C TRP A 81 -1.38 3.85 2.39
N VAL A 82 -1.26 3.23 1.23
CA VAL A 82 -0.10 2.38 0.91
C VAL A 82 1.18 3.22 0.86
N GLU A 83 1.13 4.41 0.24
CA GLU A 83 2.28 5.32 0.17
C GLU A 83 2.78 5.75 1.54
N ASN A 84 1.88 5.89 2.51
CA ASN A 84 2.21 6.27 3.88
C ASN A 84 2.50 5.07 4.77
N ASN A 85 2.98 3.98 4.21
CA ASN A 85 3.31 2.75 4.94
C ASN A 85 2.10 2.21 5.70
N PHE A 86 0.94 2.14 5.02
CA PHE A 86 -0.33 1.64 5.55
C PHE A 86 -0.89 2.48 6.70
N ASN A 87 -0.72 3.79 6.60
CA ASN A 87 -1.28 4.76 7.54
C ASN A 87 -1.98 5.88 6.77
N ILE A 88 -3.12 6.33 7.27
CA ILE A 88 -3.81 7.48 6.71
C ILE A 88 -4.56 8.19 7.84
N SER A 89 -4.47 9.53 7.86
CA SER A 89 -5.18 10.36 8.84
C SER A 89 -6.53 10.79 8.30
N ASP A 90 -7.43 11.18 9.21
CA ASP A 90 -8.72 11.74 8.83
C ASP A 90 -8.56 12.99 7.96
N GLN A 91 -7.56 13.82 8.26
CA GLN A 91 -7.27 15.01 7.47
C GLN A 91 -6.87 14.67 6.03
N GLU A 92 -6.07 13.62 5.84
CA GLU A 92 -5.68 13.17 4.51
C GLU A 92 -6.87 12.64 3.73
N VAL A 93 -7.76 11.90 4.39
CA VAL A 93 -9.00 11.43 3.77
C VAL A 93 -9.85 12.61 3.31
N GLU A 94 -10.06 13.60 4.19
CA GLU A 94 -10.83 14.80 3.86
C GLU A 94 -10.24 15.57 2.69
N ASN A 95 -8.92 15.71 2.65
CA ASN A 95 -8.24 16.42 1.55
C ASN A 95 -8.47 15.70 0.20
N ILE A 96 -8.43 14.39 0.19
CA ILE A 96 -8.70 13.60 -1.02
C ILE A 96 -10.16 13.77 -1.44
N LEU A 97 -11.10 13.78 -0.50
CA LEU A 97 -12.51 13.88 -0.79
C LEU A 97 -12.92 15.26 -1.31
N LYS A 98 -12.18 16.31 -0.97
CA LYS A 98 -12.42 17.68 -1.43
C LYS A 98 -11.94 17.94 -2.86
N ASN A 99 -11.07 17.12 -3.38
CA ASN A 99 -10.47 17.32 -4.71
C ASN A 99 -11.30 16.69 -5.82
#